data_a93d4a596bac998cebf3719ce6c7bee1
#
_entry.id   a93d4a596bac998cebf3719ce6c7bee1
#
_cell.length_a   1.000
_cell.length_b   1.000
_cell.length_c   1.000
_cell.angle_alpha   90.00
_cell.angle_beta   90.00
_cell.angle_gamma   90.00
#
_symmetry.space_group_name_H-M   'P 1'
#
loop_
_entity.id
_entity.type
_entity.pdbx_description
1 polymer ?
#
loop_
_entity_poly.entity_id
_entity_poly.type
_entity_poly.pdbx_seq_one_letter_code
_entity_poly.pdbx_strand_id
1 'polypeptide(L)'
;MIFFERYEILFNKFNRSYLTSFGVFFPGLTILFSLILYNLGDSSFSIFTHYLSHLGIGPNGSNIIFNVGSMISGVVMVCFFLNLSVFLIKKEVSIILVNLSFIFGFISSVGIFMMGLFPGDISQYLHNFGAGFFFFGGLAYCILYGISEWTAKGISKLQALSGFVVAFPFLVFIYFTNINFFNHELALEISHFSEWILFTLLMCWIIGHEFSMKKDRRLT
;
A
#
# COMPACT_ATOMS: atom_id res chain seq x y z
N MET A 1 -6.40 14.86 17.93
CA MET A 1 -6.98 16.08 17.34
C MET A 1 -5.90 17.08 16.94
N ILE A 2 -5.10 17.61 17.87
CA ILE A 2 -4.03 18.60 17.61
C ILE A 2 -3.04 18.21 16.49
N PHE A 3 -2.68 16.91 16.38
CA PHE A 3 -1.74 16.43 15.36
C PHE A 3 -2.31 16.57 13.95
N PHE A 4 -3.53 16.10 13.70
CA PHE A 4 -4.17 16.19 12.39
C PHE A 4 -4.53 17.64 12.00
N GLU A 5 -4.88 18.50 12.96
CA GLU A 5 -5.10 19.93 12.74
C GLU A 5 -3.80 20.62 12.30
N ARG A 6 -2.68 20.36 12.96
CA ARG A 6 -1.37 20.90 12.56
C ARG A 6 -0.94 20.40 11.19
N TYR A 7 -1.18 19.13 10.90
CA TYR A 7 -0.94 18.57 9.58
C TYR A 7 -1.78 19.32 8.53
N GLU A 8 -3.06 19.56 8.78
CA GLU A 8 -3.94 20.28 7.85
C GLU A 8 -3.44 21.70 7.55
N ILE A 9 -2.98 22.42 8.56
CA ILE A 9 -2.42 23.78 8.41
C ILE A 9 -1.14 23.76 7.55
N LEU A 10 -0.23 22.84 7.81
CA LEU A 10 1.02 22.70 7.05
C LEU A 10 0.77 22.35 5.59
N PHE A 11 -0.11 21.39 5.34
CA PHE A 11 -0.38 20.90 3.99
C PHE A 11 -1.34 21.78 3.17
N ASN A 12 -2.11 22.68 3.80
CA ASN A 12 -2.86 23.71 3.06
C ASN A 12 -1.92 24.72 2.35
N LYS A 13 -0.67 24.89 2.84
CA LYS A 13 0.37 25.70 2.17
C LYS A 13 0.95 25.00 0.94
N PHE A 14 1.03 23.68 0.95
CA PHE A 14 1.41 22.88 -0.21
C PHE A 14 0.14 22.41 -0.91
N ASN A 15 0.06 22.56 -2.22
CA ASN A 15 -1.13 22.14 -2.95
C ASN A 15 -1.32 20.61 -2.79
N ARG A 16 -2.10 20.23 -1.75
CA ARG A 16 -2.41 18.83 -1.33
C ARG A 16 -2.70 17.91 -2.51
N SER A 17 -3.37 18.46 -3.53
CA SER A 17 -3.82 17.69 -4.68
C SER A 17 -2.67 17.11 -5.49
N TYR A 18 -1.55 17.83 -5.62
CA TYR A 18 -0.40 17.33 -6.38
C TYR A 18 0.38 16.26 -5.61
N LEU A 19 0.61 16.45 -4.31
CA LEU A 19 1.35 15.49 -3.50
C LEU A 19 0.62 14.14 -3.39
N THR A 20 -0.69 14.19 -3.14
CA THR A 20 -1.50 12.96 -3.07
C THR A 20 -1.65 12.30 -4.43
N SER A 21 -1.80 13.07 -5.52
CA SER A 21 -1.84 12.50 -6.87
C SER A 21 -0.52 11.85 -7.24
N PHE A 22 0.61 12.50 -6.96
CA PHE A 22 1.94 11.91 -7.15
C PHE A 22 2.05 10.59 -6.39
N GLY A 23 1.65 10.55 -5.11
CA GLY A 23 1.69 9.34 -4.29
C GLY A 23 0.82 8.21 -4.78
N VAL A 24 -0.26 8.53 -5.48
CA VAL A 24 -1.14 7.52 -6.06
C VAL A 24 -0.53 6.85 -7.30
N PHE A 25 0.06 7.64 -8.19
CA PHE A 25 0.57 7.10 -9.45
C PHE A 25 2.02 6.62 -9.36
N PHE A 26 2.81 7.19 -8.47
CA PHE A 26 4.25 6.92 -8.37
C PHE A 26 4.58 5.45 -8.08
N PRO A 27 3.93 4.73 -7.11
CA PRO A 27 4.21 3.31 -6.89
C PRO A 27 3.90 2.45 -8.12
N GLY A 28 2.79 2.73 -8.81
CA GLY A 28 2.43 2.01 -10.04
C GLY A 28 3.46 2.21 -11.16
N LEU A 29 3.94 3.43 -11.36
CA LEU A 29 5.00 3.73 -12.34
C LEU A 29 6.32 3.06 -11.95
N THR A 30 6.68 3.06 -10.67
CA THR A 30 7.87 2.36 -10.17
C THR A 30 7.84 0.88 -10.54
N ILE A 31 6.73 0.19 -10.26
CA ILE A 31 6.57 -1.22 -10.60
C ILE A 31 6.63 -1.44 -12.12
N LEU A 32 5.92 -0.62 -12.90
CA LEU A 32 5.88 -0.73 -14.35
C LEU A 32 7.30 -0.61 -14.96
N PHE A 33 8.04 0.43 -14.58
CA PHE A 33 9.40 0.64 -15.10
C PHE A 33 10.36 -0.45 -14.63
N SER A 34 10.29 -0.89 -13.37
CA SER A 34 11.10 -1.98 -12.86
C SER A 34 10.82 -3.28 -13.61
N LEU A 35 9.56 -3.59 -13.90
CA LEU A 35 9.16 -4.77 -14.65
C LEU A 35 9.66 -4.74 -16.09
N ILE A 36 9.58 -3.59 -16.75
CA ILE A 36 10.12 -3.41 -18.12
C ILE A 36 11.63 -3.65 -18.11
N LEU A 37 12.37 -3.03 -17.18
CA LEU A 37 13.83 -3.19 -17.10
C LEU A 37 14.22 -4.63 -16.76
N TYR A 38 13.48 -5.30 -15.87
CA TYR A 38 13.71 -6.70 -15.55
C TYR A 38 13.61 -7.57 -16.80
N ASN A 39 12.51 -7.46 -17.54
CA ASN A 39 12.26 -8.27 -18.73
C ASN A 39 13.22 -7.97 -19.90
N LEU A 40 13.81 -6.78 -19.97
CA LEU A 40 14.88 -6.47 -20.92
C LEU A 40 16.21 -7.17 -20.57
N GLY A 41 16.44 -7.49 -19.31
CA GLY A 41 17.62 -8.20 -18.83
C GLY A 41 17.42 -9.71 -18.67
N ASP A 42 16.21 -10.13 -18.29
CA ASP A 42 15.83 -11.53 -18.10
C ASP A 42 14.34 -11.71 -18.44
N SER A 43 14.05 -12.41 -19.52
CA SER A 43 12.70 -12.67 -20.00
C SER A 43 11.97 -13.80 -19.25
N SER A 44 12.59 -14.40 -18.23
CA SER A 44 11.99 -15.49 -17.43
C SER A 44 10.99 -15.01 -16.38
N PHE A 45 10.82 -13.69 -16.19
CA PHE A 45 9.93 -13.15 -15.19
C PHE A 45 8.47 -13.54 -15.42
N SER A 46 7.85 -14.08 -14.39
CA SER A 46 6.41 -14.43 -14.40
C SER A 46 5.78 -14.09 -13.04
N ILE A 47 4.56 -13.57 -13.07
CA ILE A 47 3.76 -13.28 -11.86
C ILE A 47 3.40 -14.54 -11.06
N PHE A 48 3.57 -15.74 -11.62
CA PHE A 48 3.35 -17.02 -10.95
C PHE A 48 4.60 -17.57 -10.27
N THR A 49 5.79 -17.10 -10.67
CA THR A 49 7.07 -17.61 -10.18
C THR A 49 7.90 -16.56 -9.44
N HIS A 50 7.50 -15.28 -9.50
CA HIS A 50 8.24 -14.19 -8.90
C HIS A 50 7.32 -13.31 -8.04
N TYR A 51 7.77 -13.04 -6.82
CA TYR A 51 7.20 -11.98 -6.01
C TYR A 51 7.45 -10.62 -6.65
N LEU A 52 6.60 -9.66 -6.32
CA LEU A 52 6.79 -8.27 -6.72
C LEU A 52 8.13 -7.71 -6.21
N SER A 53 8.53 -8.10 -5.02
CA SER A 53 9.81 -7.70 -4.41
C SER A 53 11.05 -8.27 -5.13
N HIS A 54 10.92 -9.31 -5.96
CA HIS A 54 12.01 -9.80 -6.79
C HIS A 54 12.47 -8.77 -7.84
N LEU A 55 11.64 -7.77 -8.17
CA LEU A 55 12.07 -6.62 -8.97
C LEU A 55 13.21 -5.85 -8.30
N GLY A 56 13.27 -5.88 -6.95
CA GLY A 56 14.30 -5.22 -6.15
C GLY A 56 15.67 -5.90 -6.14
N ILE A 57 15.78 -7.10 -6.70
CA ILE A 57 17.03 -7.84 -6.92
C ILE A 57 17.24 -8.17 -8.42
N GLY A 58 16.39 -7.60 -9.27
CA GLY A 58 16.37 -7.86 -10.71
C GLY A 58 17.52 -7.20 -11.48
N PRO A 59 17.77 -7.68 -12.71
CA PRO A 59 18.83 -7.19 -13.58
C PRO A 59 18.49 -5.85 -14.22
N ASN A 60 19.44 -5.32 -14.97
CA ASN A 60 19.30 -4.19 -15.91
C ASN A 60 18.79 -2.90 -15.26
N GLY A 61 19.07 -2.68 -13.95
CA GLY A 61 18.64 -1.50 -13.20
C GLY A 61 17.22 -1.57 -12.63
N SER A 62 16.50 -2.69 -12.84
CA SER A 62 15.20 -2.96 -12.20
C SER A 62 15.29 -2.79 -10.69
N ASN A 63 16.34 -3.36 -10.06
CA ASN A 63 16.60 -3.26 -8.64
C ASN A 63 16.72 -1.82 -8.15
N ILE A 64 17.40 -0.95 -8.87
CA ILE A 64 17.59 0.46 -8.49
C ILE A 64 16.23 1.18 -8.51
N ILE A 65 15.48 1.05 -9.61
CA ILE A 65 14.17 1.71 -9.76
C ILE A 65 13.20 1.21 -8.70
N PHE A 66 13.12 -0.12 -8.50
CA PHE A 66 12.22 -0.70 -7.51
C PHE A 66 12.57 -0.27 -6.09
N ASN A 67 13.84 -0.37 -5.68
CA ASN A 67 14.25 -0.12 -4.31
C ASN A 67 14.10 1.36 -3.94
N VAL A 68 14.62 2.28 -4.77
CA VAL A 68 14.47 3.72 -4.56
C VAL A 68 12.99 4.12 -4.63
N GLY A 69 12.25 3.58 -5.61
CA GLY A 69 10.84 3.84 -5.76
C GLY A 69 10.00 3.35 -4.58
N SER A 70 10.33 2.19 -4.00
CA SER A 70 9.67 1.66 -2.79
C SER A 70 9.95 2.54 -1.57
N MET A 71 11.17 3.03 -1.38
CA MET A 71 11.51 3.97 -0.31
C MET A 71 10.69 5.27 -0.42
N ILE A 72 10.62 5.86 -1.62
CA ILE A 72 9.81 7.05 -1.87
C ILE A 72 8.31 6.74 -1.66
N SER A 73 7.84 5.61 -2.17
CA SER A 73 6.44 5.17 -2.00
C SER A 73 6.06 5.03 -0.54
N GLY A 74 6.92 4.44 0.29
CA GLY A 74 6.70 4.34 1.74
C GLY A 74 6.48 5.71 2.39
N VAL A 75 7.31 6.70 2.07
CA VAL A 75 7.15 8.08 2.59
C VAL A 75 5.85 8.72 2.11
N VAL A 76 5.54 8.58 0.82
CA VAL A 76 4.35 9.21 0.22
C VAL A 76 3.06 8.56 0.72
N MET A 77 3.07 7.25 1.00
CA MET A 77 1.92 6.55 1.59
C MET A 77 1.56 7.08 2.97
N VAL A 78 2.53 7.52 3.78
CA VAL A 78 2.22 8.20 5.06
C VAL A 78 1.38 9.46 4.81
N CYS A 79 1.73 10.26 3.80
CA CYS A 79 0.95 11.45 3.43
C CYS A 79 -0.46 11.10 2.96
N PHE A 80 -0.62 9.99 2.21
CA PHE A 80 -1.94 9.51 1.80
C PHE A 80 -2.80 9.13 3.02
N PHE A 81 -2.27 8.34 3.96
CA PHE A 81 -3.01 7.94 5.17
C PHE A 81 -3.35 9.14 6.07
N LEU A 82 -2.47 10.13 6.17
CA LEU A 82 -2.77 11.38 6.88
C LEU A 82 -3.95 12.12 6.24
N ASN A 83 -3.97 12.25 4.90
CA ASN A 83 -5.06 12.90 4.19
C ASN A 83 -6.38 12.14 4.35
N LEU A 84 -6.35 10.81 4.25
CA LEU A 84 -7.53 9.97 4.46
C LEU A 84 -8.05 10.08 5.89
N SER A 85 -7.16 10.13 6.88
CA SER A 85 -7.52 10.32 8.28
C SER A 85 -8.21 11.67 8.53
N VAL A 86 -7.66 12.77 7.99
CA VAL A 86 -8.28 14.09 8.08
C VAL A 86 -9.65 14.10 7.39
N PHE A 87 -9.77 13.48 6.23
CA PHE A 87 -11.04 13.35 5.52
C PHE A 87 -12.09 12.62 6.37
N LEU A 88 -11.73 11.49 7.01
CA LEU A 88 -12.65 10.71 7.84
C LEU A 88 -13.06 11.43 9.13
N ILE A 89 -12.16 12.21 9.75
CA ILE A 89 -12.51 13.06 10.90
C ILE A 89 -13.59 14.07 10.48
N LYS A 90 -13.47 14.68 9.30
CA LYS A 90 -14.49 15.62 8.76
C LYS A 90 -15.83 14.91 8.45
N LYS A 91 -15.81 13.60 8.24
CA LYS A 91 -17.01 12.75 8.06
C LYS A 91 -17.55 12.19 9.38
N GLU A 92 -17.15 12.78 10.51
CA GLU A 92 -17.59 12.48 11.88
C GLU A 92 -17.27 11.03 12.35
N VAL A 93 -16.23 10.43 11.81
CA VAL A 93 -15.74 9.14 12.30
C VAL A 93 -15.05 9.29 13.66
N SER A 94 -15.20 8.30 14.52
CA SER A 94 -14.53 8.25 15.83
C SER A 94 -13.02 8.46 15.70
N ILE A 95 -12.46 9.39 16.47
CA ILE A 95 -11.02 9.71 16.48
C ILE A 95 -10.17 8.50 16.87
N ILE A 96 -10.68 7.60 17.73
CA ILE A 96 -9.98 6.38 18.14
C ILE A 96 -9.82 5.47 16.94
N LEU A 97 -10.88 5.26 16.17
CA LEU A 97 -10.87 4.38 15.00
C LEU A 97 -9.97 4.96 13.90
N VAL A 98 -10.03 6.27 13.66
CA VAL A 98 -9.14 6.94 12.70
C VAL A 98 -7.68 6.84 13.12
N ASN A 99 -7.35 7.03 14.40
CA ASN A 99 -5.99 6.89 14.91
C ASN A 99 -5.46 5.47 14.73
N LEU A 100 -6.26 4.45 15.05
CA LEU A 100 -5.87 3.05 14.85
C LEU A 100 -5.62 2.75 13.36
N SER A 101 -6.52 3.18 12.49
CA SER A 101 -6.37 3.03 11.04
C SER A 101 -5.06 3.67 10.54
N PHE A 102 -4.77 4.89 11.01
CA PHE A 102 -3.54 5.61 10.67
C PHE A 102 -2.28 4.91 11.17
N ILE A 103 -2.28 4.42 12.42
CA ILE A 103 -1.13 3.70 13.01
C ILE A 103 -0.76 2.48 12.16
N PHE A 104 -1.74 1.66 11.78
CA PHE A 104 -1.48 0.49 10.94
C PHE A 104 -1.10 0.87 9.51
N GLY A 105 -1.66 1.95 8.95
CA GLY A 105 -1.22 2.51 7.67
C GLY A 105 0.23 3.01 7.73
N PHE A 106 0.62 3.65 8.82
CA PHE A 106 2.01 4.09 9.06
C PHE A 106 2.97 2.89 9.18
N ILE A 107 2.61 1.85 9.96
CA ILE A 107 3.40 0.62 10.08
C ILE A 107 3.61 -0.03 8.70
N SER A 108 2.55 -0.14 7.91
CA SER A 108 2.63 -0.68 6.55
C SER A 108 3.54 0.16 5.63
N SER A 109 3.46 1.49 5.74
CA SER A 109 4.32 2.42 4.98
C SER A 109 5.79 2.28 5.35
N VAL A 110 6.11 2.10 6.64
CA VAL A 110 7.46 1.77 7.12
C VAL A 110 7.92 0.44 6.54
N GLY A 111 7.04 -0.55 6.45
CA GLY A 111 7.33 -1.84 5.81
C GLY A 111 7.76 -1.68 4.35
N ILE A 112 7.03 -0.90 3.55
CA ILE A 112 7.37 -0.60 2.15
C ILE A 112 8.75 0.06 2.06
N PHE A 113 9.01 1.06 2.92
CA PHE A 113 10.31 1.75 2.98
C PHE A 113 11.45 0.78 3.32
N MET A 114 11.24 -0.10 4.30
CA MET A 114 12.25 -1.09 4.72
C MET A 114 12.56 -2.10 3.62
N MET A 115 11.55 -2.59 2.89
CA MET A 115 11.77 -3.51 1.77
C MET A 115 12.63 -2.90 0.67
N GLY A 116 12.46 -1.60 0.39
CA GLY A 116 13.32 -0.88 -0.56
C GLY A 116 14.73 -0.61 -0.01
N LEU A 117 14.86 -0.32 1.29
CA LEU A 117 16.15 -0.04 1.93
C LEU A 117 17.01 -1.31 2.13
N PHE A 118 16.35 -2.45 2.38
CA PHE A 118 16.97 -3.74 2.63
C PHE A 118 16.40 -4.78 1.62
N PRO A 119 16.82 -4.72 0.34
CA PRO A 119 16.44 -5.77 -0.61
C PRO A 119 16.98 -7.15 -0.17
N GLY A 120 16.38 -8.23 -0.69
CA GLY A 120 16.63 -9.58 -0.22
C GLY A 120 18.08 -10.06 -0.34
N ASP A 121 18.81 -9.56 -1.31
CA ASP A 121 20.24 -9.85 -1.53
C ASP A 121 21.18 -9.11 -0.54
N ILE A 122 20.74 -7.97 0.01
CA ILE A 122 21.49 -7.25 1.06
C ILE A 122 21.17 -7.83 2.43
N SER A 123 19.91 -8.02 2.78
CA SER A 123 19.49 -8.60 4.05
C SER A 123 18.09 -9.21 3.99
N GLN A 124 18.02 -10.51 3.75
CA GLN A 124 16.75 -11.26 3.74
C GLN A 124 15.97 -11.11 5.05
N TYR A 125 16.67 -11.06 6.20
CA TYR A 125 16.02 -10.90 7.49
C TYR A 125 15.30 -9.54 7.63
N LEU A 126 15.98 -8.44 7.31
CA LEU A 126 15.37 -7.09 7.38
C LEU A 126 14.30 -6.90 6.30
N HIS A 127 14.49 -7.50 5.13
CA HIS A 127 13.47 -7.54 4.08
C HIS A 127 12.21 -8.22 4.55
N ASN A 128 12.31 -9.42 5.10
CA ASN A 128 11.16 -10.18 5.62
C ASN A 128 10.49 -9.46 6.80
N PHE A 129 11.24 -8.76 7.64
CA PHE A 129 10.70 -7.95 8.72
C PHE A 129 9.89 -6.76 8.17
N GLY A 130 10.42 -6.07 7.16
CA GLY A 130 9.70 -5.03 6.43
C GLY A 130 8.44 -5.55 5.74
N ALA A 131 8.53 -6.71 5.09
CA ALA A 131 7.39 -7.39 4.48
C ALA A 131 6.31 -7.71 5.53
N GLY A 132 6.70 -8.21 6.70
CA GLY A 132 5.79 -8.43 7.82
C GLY A 132 5.02 -7.15 8.21
N PHE A 133 5.70 -6.03 8.35
CA PHE A 133 5.06 -4.74 8.62
C PHE A 133 4.10 -4.32 7.50
N PHE A 134 4.49 -4.51 6.23
CA PHE A 134 3.63 -4.20 5.10
C PHE A 134 2.37 -5.07 5.08
N PHE A 135 2.51 -6.40 5.15
CA PHE A 135 1.37 -7.31 4.99
C PHE A 135 0.42 -7.30 6.19
N PHE A 136 0.94 -7.40 7.42
CA PHE A 136 0.08 -7.36 8.61
C PHE A 136 -0.49 -5.96 8.87
N GLY A 137 0.31 -4.92 8.70
CA GLY A 137 -0.16 -3.54 8.77
C GLY A 137 -1.20 -3.25 7.70
N GLY A 138 -0.97 -3.74 6.47
CA GLY A 138 -1.86 -3.63 5.33
C GLY A 138 -3.22 -4.25 5.55
N LEU A 139 -3.25 -5.50 6.01
CA LEU A 139 -4.47 -6.19 6.40
C LEU A 139 -5.25 -5.38 7.44
N ALA A 140 -4.56 -4.95 8.50
CA ALA A 140 -5.19 -4.24 9.60
C ALA A 140 -5.77 -2.88 9.15
N TYR A 141 -5.01 -2.07 8.42
CA TYR A 141 -5.53 -0.76 7.98
C TYR A 141 -6.68 -0.89 6.97
N CYS A 142 -6.65 -1.86 6.06
CA CYS A 142 -7.74 -2.07 5.12
C CYS A 142 -9.06 -2.37 5.84
N ILE A 143 -9.03 -3.25 6.85
CA ILE A 143 -10.21 -3.56 7.68
C ILE A 143 -10.66 -2.32 8.46
N LEU A 144 -9.73 -1.64 9.14
CA LEU A 144 -10.05 -0.49 9.99
C LEU A 144 -10.57 0.71 9.20
N TYR A 145 -9.99 1.02 8.03
CA TYR A 145 -10.54 2.05 7.15
C TYR A 145 -11.90 1.63 6.58
N GLY A 146 -12.10 0.37 6.21
CA GLY A 146 -13.41 -0.14 5.80
C GLY A 146 -14.48 0.08 6.88
N ILE A 147 -14.17 -0.24 8.16
CA ILE A 147 -15.07 0.03 9.30
C ILE A 147 -15.27 1.54 9.49
N SER A 148 -14.20 2.34 9.40
CA SER A 148 -14.25 3.78 9.53
C SER A 148 -15.21 4.41 8.50
N GLU A 149 -15.08 4.00 7.24
CA GLU A 149 -15.93 4.48 6.16
C GLU A 149 -17.36 3.97 6.26
N TRP A 150 -17.56 2.78 6.82
CA TRP A 150 -18.90 2.25 7.08
C TRP A 150 -19.69 3.11 8.06
N THR A 151 -19.00 3.72 9.03
CA THR A 151 -19.60 4.60 10.04
C THR A 151 -19.63 6.07 9.61
N ALA A 152 -18.90 6.44 8.57
CA ALA A 152 -18.72 7.81 8.10
C ALA A 152 -20.01 8.38 7.46
N LYS A 153 -20.27 9.67 7.68
CA LYS A 153 -21.38 10.38 7.03
C LYS A 153 -21.03 10.74 5.59
N GLY A 154 -21.94 10.40 4.67
CA GLY A 154 -21.82 10.76 3.26
C GLY A 154 -20.81 9.94 2.45
N ILE A 155 -20.30 8.84 2.99
CA ILE A 155 -19.50 7.87 2.26
C ILE A 155 -20.38 6.70 1.83
N SER A 156 -20.21 6.24 0.58
CA SER A 156 -20.99 5.11 0.06
C SER A 156 -20.58 3.79 0.73
N LYS A 157 -21.53 2.89 0.96
CA LYS A 157 -21.23 1.55 1.49
C LYS A 157 -20.35 0.73 0.56
N LEU A 158 -20.42 0.98 -0.74
CA LEU A 158 -19.54 0.32 -1.72
C LEU A 158 -18.06 0.75 -1.50
N GLN A 159 -17.79 2.02 -1.21
CA GLN A 159 -16.45 2.49 -0.87
C GLN A 159 -15.96 1.82 0.42
N ALA A 160 -16.79 1.77 1.47
CA ALA A 160 -16.44 1.09 2.71
C ALA A 160 -16.14 -0.41 2.50
N LEU A 161 -16.92 -1.10 1.67
CA LEU A 161 -16.69 -2.50 1.33
C LEU A 161 -15.36 -2.72 0.58
N SER A 162 -14.88 -1.74 -0.17
CA SER A 162 -13.63 -1.87 -0.92
C SER A 162 -12.42 -2.15 -0.02
N GLY A 163 -12.40 -1.64 1.22
CA GLY A 163 -11.37 -1.95 2.21
C GLY A 163 -11.33 -3.46 2.53
N PHE A 164 -12.48 -4.09 2.74
CA PHE A 164 -12.56 -5.53 2.99
C PHE A 164 -12.19 -6.37 1.77
N VAL A 165 -12.53 -5.90 0.56
CA VAL A 165 -12.13 -6.56 -0.70
C VAL A 165 -10.61 -6.57 -0.83
N VAL A 166 -9.93 -5.47 -0.51
CA VAL A 166 -8.45 -5.40 -0.54
C VAL A 166 -7.82 -6.18 0.62
N ALA A 167 -8.49 -6.28 1.77
CA ALA A 167 -8.01 -7.08 2.90
C ALA A 167 -7.92 -8.58 2.56
N PHE A 168 -8.80 -9.08 1.68
CA PHE A 168 -8.84 -10.50 1.33
C PHE A 168 -7.53 -11.05 0.72
N PRO A 169 -6.93 -10.46 -0.33
CA PRO A 169 -5.64 -10.94 -0.85
C PRO A 169 -4.48 -10.78 0.15
N PHE A 170 -4.51 -9.84 1.11
CA PHE A 170 -3.56 -9.83 2.22
C PHE A 170 -3.66 -11.12 3.05
N LEU A 171 -4.87 -11.56 3.38
CA LEU A 171 -5.09 -12.83 4.09
C LEU A 171 -4.60 -14.03 3.29
N VAL A 172 -4.92 -14.07 1.99
CA VAL A 172 -4.48 -15.15 1.10
C VAL A 172 -2.95 -15.22 1.07
N PHE A 173 -2.27 -14.09 0.86
CA PHE A 173 -0.81 -14.02 0.85
C PHE A 173 -0.20 -14.50 2.17
N ILE A 174 -0.65 -13.93 3.30
CA ILE A 174 -0.16 -14.29 4.64
C ILE A 174 -0.37 -15.79 4.91
N TYR A 175 -1.52 -16.33 4.53
CA TYR A 175 -1.83 -17.73 4.72
C TYR A 175 -0.89 -18.63 3.93
N PHE A 176 -0.78 -18.46 2.62
CA PHE A 176 0.01 -19.33 1.76
C PHE A 176 1.54 -19.17 1.91
N THR A 177 1.99 -18.03 2.40
CA THR A 177 3.43 -17.81 2.67
C THR A 177 3.87 -18.45 3.99
N ASN A 178 2.98 -18.60 4.98
CA ASN A 178 3.35 -19.08 6.33
C ASN A 178 2.96 -20.52 6.63
N ILE A 179 2.19 -21.18 5.77
CA ILE A 179 1.73 -22.54 6.02
C ILE A 179 2.50 -23.53 5.14
N ASN A 180 3.05 -24.56 5.79
CA ASN A 180 3.62 -25.71 5.10
C ASN A 180 2.47 -26.58 4.52
N PHE A 181 2.07 -26.30 3.31
CA PHE A 181 1.07 -27.09 2.58
C PHE A 181 1.66 -28.39 2.07
N PHE A 182 0.79 -29.42 1.90
CA PHE A 182 1.17 -30.71 1.27
C PHE A 182 1.73 -30.54 -0.14
N ASN A 183 1.31 -29.50 -0.86
CA ASN A 183 1.87 -29.11 -2.15
C ASN A 183 2.55 -27.73 -2.03
N HIS A 184 3.85 -27.76 -1.78
CA HIS A 184 4.66 -26.56 -1.59
C HIS A 184 4.74 -25.68 -2.85
N GLU A 185 4.84 -26.29 -4.04
CA GLU A 185 4.91 -25.58 -5.31
C GLU A 185 3.63 -24.78 -5.57
N LEU A 186 2.46 -25.40 -5.42
CA LEU A 186 1.16 -24.73 -5.57
C LEU A 186 0.99 -23.59 -4.55
N ALA A 187 1.43 -23.79 -3.31
CA ALA A 187 1.37 -22.74 -2.29
C ALA A 187 2.24 -21.53 -2.66
N LEU A 188 3.43 -21.74 -3.21
CA LEU A 188 4.30 -20.69 -3.72
C LEU A 188 3.67 -19.95 -4.90
N GLU A 189 3.13 -20.65 -5.90
CA GLU A 189 2.45 -20.02 -7.03
C GLU A 189 1.27 -19.15 -6.59
N ILE A 190 0.45 -19.65 -5.65
CA ILE A 190 -0.66 -18.88 -5.11
C ILE A 190 -0.16 -17.65 -4.35
N SER A 191 0.91 -17.77 -3.57
CA SER A 191 1.47 -16.62 -2.83
C SER A 191 2.06 -15.58 -3.78
N HIS A 192 2.81 -15.97 -4.82
CA HIS A 192 3.30 -15.05 -5.85
C HIS A 192 2.16 -14.30 -6.52
N PHE A 193 1.17 -15.03 -7.04
CA PHE A 193 0.05 -14.45 -7.75
C PHE A 193 -0.82 -13.55 -6.85
N SER A 194 -1.02 -13.95 -5.59
CA SER A 194 -1.80 -13.14 -4.62
C SER A 194 -1.15 -11.80 -4.32
N GLU A 195 0.18 -11.69 -4.30
CA GLU A 195 0.89 -10.42 -4.13
C GLU A 195 0.62 -9.45 -5.29
N TRP A 196 0.58 -9.94 -6.52
CA TRP A 196 0.27 -9.12 -7.71
C TRP A 196 -1.19 -8.67 -7.73
N ILE A 197 -2.13 -9.54 -7.37
CA ILE A 197 -3.54 -9.16 -7.20
C ILE A 197 -3.68 -8.12 -6.10
N LEU A 198 -3.03 -8.35 -4.96
CA LEU A 198 -3.02 -7.42 -3.84
C LEU A 198 -2.56 -6.04 -4.27
N PHE A 199 -1.40 -5.95 -4.94
CA PHE A 199 -0.87 -4.67 -5.41
C PHE A 199 -1.86 -3.96 -6.34
N THR A 200 -2.45 -4.68 -7.30
CA THR A 200 -3.41 -4.13 -8.25
C THR A 200 -4.66 -3.58 -7.55
N LEU A 201 -5.25 -4.37 -6.66
CA LEU A 201 -6.44 -3.96 -5.91
C LEU A 201 -6.13 -2.80 -4.94
N LEU A 202 -4.95 -2.82 -4.32
CA LEU A 202 -4.49 -1.73 -3.46
C LEU A 202 -4.34 -0.42 -4.24
N MET A 203 -3.76 -0.45 -5.45
CA MET A 203 -3.67 0.71 -6.32
C MET A 203 -5.06 1.24 -6.70
N CYS A 204 -5.98 0.37 -7.08
CA CYS A 204 -7.37 0.77 -7.36
C CYS A 204 -8.04 1.40 -6.14
N TRP A 205 -7.81 0.86 -4.95
CA TRP A 205 -8.34 1.37 -3.68
C TRP A 205 -7.81 2.77 -3.37
N ILE A 206 -6.49 2.98 -3.46
CA ILE A 206 -5.83 4.28 -3.24
C ILE A 206 -6.35 5.32 -4.24
N ILE A 207 -6.43 4.97 -5.54
CA ILE A 207 -6.94 5.82 -6.62
C ILE A 207 -8.39 6.22 -6.32
N GLY A 208 -9.25 5.27 -5.97
CA GLY A 208 -10.65 5.51 -5.65
C GLY A 208 -10.83 6.49 -4.48
N HIS A 209 -10.02 6.33 -3.42
CA HIS A 209 -10.04 7.22 -2.25
C HIS A 209 -9.56 8.63 -2.59
N GLU A 210 -8.51 8.75 -3.40
CA GLU A 210 -8.04 10.07 -3.85
C GLU A 210 -9.12 10.81 -4.68
N PHE A 211 -9.83 10.11 -5.57
CA PHE A 211 -10.94 10.71 -6.31
C PHE A 211 -12.08 11.13 -5.37
N SER A 212 -12.41 10.32 -4.39
CA SER A 212 -13.45 10.61 -3.40
C SER A 212 -13.10 11.84 -2.57
N MET A 213 -11.88 11.92 -2.06
CA MET A 213 -11.37 13.07 -1.32
C MET A 213 -11.32 14.35 -2.17
N LYS A 214 -10.96 14.25 -3.45
CA LYS A 214 -10.96 15.40 -4.39
C LYS A 214 -12.36 15.92 -4.68
N LYS A 215 -13.31 15.01 -4.89
CA LYS A 215 -14.72 15.38 -5.13
C LYS A 215 -15.29 16.14 -3.93
N ASP A 216 -15.05 15.65 -2.71
CA ASP A 216 -15.53 16.29 -1.49
C ASP A 216 -14.95 17.72 -1.31
N ARG A 217 -13.65 17.90 -1.59
CA ARG A 217 -12.99 19.22 -1.53
C ARG A 217 -13.52 20.25 -2.53
N ARG A 218 -14.14 19.83 -3.62
CA ARG A 218 -14.75 20.75 -4.61
C ARG A 218 -16.16 21.17 -4.23
N LEU A 219 -16.79 20.48 -3.28
CA LEU A 219 -18.14 20.73 -2.83
C LEU A 219 -18.19 21.55 -1.53
N THR A 220 -17.06 21.66 -0.83
CA THR A 220 -16.83 22.48 0.37
C THR A 220 -16.04 23.74 0.05
#